data_b05fb2255402236123bdcc2eb286347e
#
_entry.id   b05fb2255402236123bdcc2eb286347e
#
_cell.length_a   1.000
_cell.length_b   1.000
_cell.length_c   1.000
_cell.angle_alpha   90.00
_cell.angle_beta   90.00
_cell.angle_gamma   90.00
#
_symmetry.space_group_name_H-M   'P 1'
#
loop_
_entity.id
_entity.type
_entity.pdbx_description
1 polymer ?
#
loop_
_entity_poly.entity_id
_entity_poly.type
_entity_poly.pdbx_seq_one_letter_code
_entity_poly.pdbx_strand_id
1 'polypeptide(L)'
;LLAFEKRIGHKVDAKEPVVTFMPEYAAYLINRREVGKDGKTSYERSKGKRATILGIEFGEKLMYKVKPKDKQEKINTRWEYGIFVGVRRKSGEIWVSVGDNVFGVRSVRRIPVEDRWSEDCLKWVKRAPWNRYKGCEFADGEMPEGVVPEEVKESSGGGNRVIVIETKK
;
A
#
# COMPACT_ATOMS: atom_id res chain seq x y z
N LEU A 1 4.97 -14.07 -6.99
CA LEU A 1 4.96 -13.66 -8.39
C LEU A 1 4.07 -14.58 -9.22
N LEU A 2 4.36 -15.90 -9.28
CA LEU A 2 3.61 -16.88 -10.09
C LEU A 2 2.08 -16.82 -9.93
N ALA A 3 1.59 -16.69 -8.69
CA ALA A 3 0.15 -16.58 -8.43
C ALA A 3 -0.46 -15.32 -9.06
N PHE A 4 0.28 -14.22 -9.02
CA PHE A 4 -0.13 -12.95 -9.61
C PHE A 4 -0.12 -13.04 -11.15
N GLU A 5 0.96 -13.56 -11.75
CA GLU A 5 1.05 -13.79 -13.19
C GLU A 5 -0.08 -14.68 -13.72
N LYS A 6 -0.42 -15.75 -12.98
CA LYS A 6 -1.55 -16.63 -13.31
C LYS A 6 -2.88 -15.90 -13.28
N ARG A 7 -3.06 -14.91 -12.40
CA ARG A 7 -4.30 -14.13 -12.31
C ARG A 7 -4.45 -13.13 -13.46
N ILE A 8 -3.37 -12.47 -13.85
CA ILE A 8 -3.39 -11.48 -14.95
C ILE A 8 -3.21 -12.10 -16.33
N GLY A 9 -2.82 -13.40 -16.41
CA GLY A 9 -2.57 -14.10 -17.68
C GLY A 9 -1.32 -13.65 -18.42
N HIS A 10 -0.44 -12.89 -17.77
CA HIS A 10 0.76 -12.30 -18.38
C HIS A 10 1.97 -12.47 -17.46
N LYS A 11 3.17 -12.64 -18.05
CA LYS A 11 4.44 -12.65 -17.30
C LYS A 11 4.83 -11.24 -16.90
N VAL A 12 5.29 -11.08 -15.66
CA VAL A 12 5.67 -9.81 -15.07
C VAL A 12 7.20 -9.74 -14.97
N ASP A 13 7.80 -8.70 -15.56
CA ASP A 13 9.24 -8.47 -15.43
C ASP A 13 9.57 -8.13 -13.97
N ALA A 14 10.71 -8.63 -13.48
CA ALA A 14 11.20 -8.34 -12.13
C ALA A 14 11.47 -6.84 -11.90
N LYS A 15 11.65 -6.07 -12.98
CA LYS A 15 11.84 -4.61 -12.94
C LYS A 15 10.56 -3.81 -12.81
N GLU A 16 9.39 -4.44 -12.97
CA GLU A 16 8.10 -3.76 -12.83
C GLU A 16 7.92 -3.19 -11.42
N PRO A 17 7.46 -1.93 -11.29
CA PRO A 17 7.30 -1.29 -9.97
C PRO A 17 6.41 -2.08 -9.02
N VAL A 18 5.40 -2.79 -9.51
CA VAL A 18 4.51 -3.62 -8.70
C VAL A 18 5.26 -4.71 -7.94
N VAL A 19 6.32 -5.28 -8.54
CA VAL A 19 7.11 -6.35 -7.92
C VAL A 19 7.81 -5.87 -6.65
N THR A 20 8.20 -4.61 -6.59
CA THR A 20 8.88 -4.02 -5.44
C THR A 20 8.03 -4.00 -4.15
N PHE A 21 6.70 -4.07 -4.27
CA PHE A 21 5.79 -4.16 -3.12
C PHE A 21 5.59 -5.61 -2.62
N MET A 22 5.91 -6.61 -3.44
CA MET A 22 5.68 -8.01 -3.09
C MET A 22 6.42 -8.49 -1.83
N PRO A 23 7.71 -8.15 -1.61
CA PRO A 23 8.43 -8.60 -0.42
C PRO A 23 7.78 -8.12 0.89
N GLU A 24 7.35 -6.86 0.95
CA GLU A 24 6.69 -6.30 2.14
C GLU A 24 5.35 -7.00 2.41
N TYR A 25 4.57 -7.26 1.34
CA TYR A 25 3.30 -7.95 1.46
C TYR A 25 3.47 -9.44 1.78
N ALA A 26 4.47 -10.11 1.21
CA ALA A 26 4.80 -11.50 1.54
C ALA A 26 5.16 -11.64 3.02
N ALA A 27 6.03 -10.77 3.55
CA ALA A 27 6.37 -10.73 4.97
C ALA A 27 5.13 -10.48 5.85
N TYR A 28 4.22 -9.61 5.43
CA TYR A 28 2.95 -9.39 6.11
C TYR A 28 2.10 -10.66 6.19
N LEU A 29 2.00 -11.43 5.09
CA LEU A 29 1.25 -12.68 5.05
C LEU A 29 1.89 -13.77 5.89
N ILE A 30 3.21 -13.97 5.78
CA ILE A 30 3.97 -14.95 6.54
C ILE A 30 3.73 -14.72 8.04
N ASN A 31 3.93 -13.51 8.52
CA ASN A 31 3.73 -13.18 9.93
C ASN A 31 2.31 -13.49 10.47
N ARG A 32 1.30 -13.54 9.61
CA ARG A 32 -0.10 -13.73 10.01
C ARG A 32 -0.67 -15.10 9.68
N ARG A 33 -0.05 -15.83 8.78
CA ARG A 33 -0.57 -17.13 8.30
C ARG A 33 0.31 -18.30 8.67
N GLU A 34 1.63 -18.10 8.72
CA GLU A 34 2.54 -19.18 9.05
C GLU A 34 2.44 -19.52 10.54
N VAL A 35 2.05 -20.76 10.79
CA VAL A 35 1.87 -21.30 12.14
C VAL A 35 3.14 -22.02 12.57
N GLY A 36 3.71 -21.64 13.67
CA GLY A 36 4.88 -22.29 14.24
C GLY A 36 4.56 -23.63 14.93
N LYS A 37 5.58 -24.30 15.46
CA LYS A 37 5.45 -25.57 16.17
C LYS A 37 4.54 -25.51 17.41
N ASP A 38 4.38 -24.33 17.99
CA ASP A 38 3.51 -24.04 19.14
C ASP A 38 2.03 -23.78 18.77
N GLY A 39 1.67 -23.94 17.49
CA GLY A 39 0.31 -23.69 17.00
C GLY A 39 -0.06 -22.20 16.86
N LYS A 40 0.88 -21.28 17.03
CA LYS A 40 0.65 -19.83 16.97
C LYS A 40 1.42 -19.19 15.83
N THR A 41 0.84 -18.12 15.25
CA THR A 41 1.53 -17.29 14.28
C THR A 41 2.46 -16.29 14.97
N SER A 42 3.45 -15.75 14.24
CA SER A 42 4.33 -14.70 14.76
C SER A 42 3.55 -13.47 15.23
N TYR A 43 2.46 -13.14 14.55
CA TYR A 43 1.56 -12.06 14.94
C TYR A 43 0.87 -12.37 16.29
N GLU A 44 0.36 -13.58 16.48
CA GLU A 44 -0.30 -14.00 17.74
C GLU A 44 0.65 -13.96 18.93
N ARG A 45 1.90 -14.38 18.74
CA ARG A 45 2.94 -14.29 19.79
C ARG A 45 3.21 -12.84 20.19
N SER A 46 3.28 -11.93 19.19
CA SER A 46 3.58 -10.52 19.42
C SER A 46 2.41 -9.71 19.97
N LYS A 47 1.19 -10.01 19.57
CA LYS A 47 -0.01 -9.20 19.87
C LYS A 47 -0.99 -9.86 20.83
N GLY A 48 -0.80 -11.12 21.17
CA GLY A 48 -1.68 -11.90 22.05
C GLY A 48 -3.07 -12.21 21.46
N LYS A 49 -3.29 -11.93 20.17
CA LYS A 49 -4.58 -12.15 19.48
C LYS A 49 -4.38 -12.61 18.04
N ARG A 50 -5.35 -13.32 17.53
CA ARG A 50 -5.36 -13.75 16.12
C ARG A 50 -5.39 -12.56 15.16
N ALA A 51 -4.67 -12.71 14.05
CA ALA A 51 -4.67 -11.71 13.00
C ALA A 51 -5.96 -11.75 12.19
N THR A 52 -6.57 -10.60 11.96
CA THR A 52 -7.58 -10.43 10.92
C THR A 52 -6.84 -10.22 9.59
N ILE A 53 -7.12 -11.09 8.62
CA ILE A 53 -6.53 -11.01 7.29
C ILE A 53 -7.60 -10.48 6.34
N LEU A 54 -7.25 -9.43 5.59
CA LEU A 54 -8.07 -8.94 4.49
C LEU A 54 -8.11 -10.04 3.41
N GLY A 55 -9.30 -10.38 2.93
CA GLY A 55 -9.48 -11.35 1.86
C GLY A 55 -9.14 -10.80 0.46
N ILE A 56 -8.27 -9.78 0.38
CA ILE A 56 -7.87 -9.11 -0.84
C ILE A 56 -6.55 -9.70 -1.32
N GLU A 57 -6.47 -10.02 -2.61
CA GLU A 57 -5.27 -10.57 -3.22
C GLU A 57 -4.34 -9.45 -3.71
N PHE A 58 -3.04 -9.70 -3.71
CA PHE A 58 -2.03 -8.74 -4.18
C PHE A 58 -2.23 -8.42 -5.68
N GLY A 59 -2.22 -7.14 -6.03
CA GLY A 59 -2.44 -6.68 -7.40
C GLY A 59 -3.91 -6.65 -7.82
N GLU A 60 -4.85 -6.97 -6.94
CA GLU A 60 -6.29 -6.92 -7.22
C GLU A 60 -6.74 -5.47 -7.44
N LYS A 61 -7.48 -5.23 -8.52
CA LYS A 61 -8.21 -3.97 -8.76
C LYS A 61 -9.41 -3.90 -7.82
N LEU A 62 -9.57 -2.78 -7.17
CA LEU A 62 -10.63 -2.53 -6.20
C LEU A 62 -11.08 -1.07 -6.23
N MET A 63 -12.19 -0.79 -5.57
CA MET A 63 -12.62 0.60 -5.32
C MET A 63 -12.17 1.02 -3.93
N TYR A 64 -11.62 2.23 -3.83
CA TYR A 64 -11.25 2.83 -2.55
C TYR A 64 -12.02 4.13 -2.31
N LYS A 65 -12.24 4.44 -1.02
CA LYS A 65 -12.95 5.66 -0.64
C LYS A 65 -11.98 6.83 -0.59
N VAL A 66 -12.21 7.82 -1.44
CA VAL A 66 -11.45 9.07 -1.47
C VAL A 66 -11.76 9.92 -0.24
N LYS A 67 -10.72 10.51 0.36
CA LYS A 67 -10.92 11.51 1.43
C LYS A 67 -11.35 12.82 0.77
N PRO A 68 -12.47 13.41 1.18
CA PRO A 68 -12.89 14.71 0.64
C PRO A 68 -11.82 15.76 0.99
N LYS A 69 -11.38 16.50 -0.01
CA LYS A 69 -10.42 17.61 0.17
C LYS A 69 -11.11 18.85 0.75
N ASP A 70 -12.40 19.05 0.43
CA ASP A 70 -13.19 20.18 0.86
C ASP A 70 -14.62 19.80 1.29
N LYS A 71 -15.21 20.65 2.15
CA LYS A 71 -16.58 20.47 2.68
C LYS A 71 -17.68 20.56 1.61
N GLN A 72 -17.40 21.09 0.44
CA GLN A 72 -18.39 21.33 -0.63
C GLN A 72 -18.65 20.13 -1.53
N GLU A 73 -17.78 19.11 -1.55
CA GLU A 73 -17.91 17.94 -2.44
C GLU A 73 -18.76 16.80 -1.87
N LYS A 74 -19.88 17.11 -1.19
CA LYS A 74 -20.73 16.06 -0.59
C LYS A 74 -21.47 15.20 -1.61
N ILE A 75 -21.62 15.66 -2.84
CA ILE A 75 -22.43 15.03 -3.91
C ILE A 75 -21.60 14.18 -4.86
N ASN A 76 -20.27 14.37 -4.92
CA ASN A 76 -19.40 13.66 -5.85
C ASN A 76 -19.17 12.20 -5.46
N THR A 77 -18.90 11.39 -6.46
CA THR A 77 -18.56 9.96 -6.30
C THR A 77 -17.34 9.83 -5.39
N ARG A 78 -17.53 9.22 -4.22
CA ARG A 78 -16.48 9.05 -3.20
C ARG A 78 -15.64 7.80 -3.40
N TRP A 79 -15.88 7.06 -4.47
CA TRP A 79 -15.23 5.79 -4.74
C TRP A 79 -14.49 5.88 -6.08
N GLU A 80 -13.22 5.55 -6.06
CA GLU A 80 -12.35 5.49 -7.24
C GLU A 80 -11.69 4.13 -7.34
N TYR A 81 -11.21 3.77 -8.52
CA TYR A 81 -10.51 2.52 -8.76
C TYR A 81 -9.02 2.66 -8.48
N GLY A 82 -8.43 1.60 -7.94
CA GLY A 82 -7.01 1.51 -7.72
C GLY A 82 -6.57 0.06 -7.54
N ILE A 83 -5.27 -0.16 -7.47
CA ILE A 83 -4.65 -1.49 -7.36
C ILE A 83 -4.14 -1.68 -5.94
N PHE A 84 -4.52 -2.81 -5.33
CA PHE A 84 -4.03 -3.19 -4.01
C PHE A 84 -2.56 -3.63 -4.07
N VAL A 85 -1.69 -2.95 -3.34
CA VAL A 85 -0.25 -3.22 -3.32
C VAL A 85 0.28 -3.60 -1.94
N GLY A 86 -0.54 -3.58 -0.90
CA GLY A 86 -0.11 -4.00 0.43
C GLY A 86 -0.88 -3.39 1.58
N VAL A 87 -0.35 -3.57 2.80
CA VAL A 87 -0.95 -3.09 4.05
C VAL A 87 0.10 -2.37 4.88
N ARG A 88 -0.20 -1.18 5.34
CA ARG A 88 0.67 -0.39 6.20
C ARG A 88 0.81 -1.04 7.58
N ARG A 89 2.03 -1.40 7.96
CA ARG A 89 2.30 -2.17 9.18
C ARG A 89 1.84 -1.48 10.47
N LYS A 90 2.00 -0.16 10.57
CA LYS A 90 1.70 0.61 11.80
C LYS A 90 0.21 0.88 11.96
N SER A 91 -0.49 1.33 10.91
CA SER A 91 -1.88 1.78 10.99
C SER A 91 -2.91 0.75 10.50
N GLY A 92 -2.46 -0.31 9.79
CA GLY A 92 -3.36 -1.27 9.15
C GLY A 92 -4.08 -0.72 7.92
N GLU A 93 -3.73 0.49 7.47
CA GLU A 93 -4.28 1.08 6.25
C GLU A 93 -3.86 0.27 5.03
N ILE A 94 -4.72 0.24 4.04
CA ILE A 94 -4.52 -0.49 2.79
C ILE A 94 -3.78 0.43 1.83
N TRP A 95 -2.67 -0.05 1.28
CA TRP A 95 -1.96 0.65 0.22
C TRP A 95 -2.63 0.39 -1.11
N VAL A 96 -3.05 1.47 -1.77
CA VAL A 96 -3.69 1.46 -3.10
C VAL A 96 -2.88 2.33 -4.04
N SER A 97 -2.45 1.75 -5.15
CA SER A 97 -1.77 2.46 -6.22
C SER A 97 -2.77 3.01 -7.23
N VAL A 98 -2.60 4.28 -7.58
CA VAL A 98 -3.43 4.98 -8.56
C VAL A 98 -2.51 5.85 -9.42
N GLY A 99 -2.15 5.37 -10.60
CA GLY A 99 -1.23 6.08 -11.48
C GLY A 99 0.09 6.43 -10.80
N ASP A 100 0.36 7.72 -10.67
CA ASP A 100 1.62 8.25 -10.13
C ASP A 100 1.67 8.33 -8.60
N ASN A 101 0.68 7.79 -7.87
CA ASN A 101 0.65 7.89 -6.41
C ASN A 101 0.22 6.58 -5.75
N VAL A 102 0.67 6.40 -4.49
CA VAL A 102 0.23 5.29 -3.64
C VAL A 102 -0.35 5.87 -2.35
N PHE A 103 -1.62 5.60 -2.11
CA PHE A 103 -2.37 6.15 -0.98
C PHE A 103 -2.62 5.10 0.11
N GLY A 104 -2.56 5.53 1.37
CA GLY A 104 -3.08 4.76 2.49
C GLY A 104 -4.58 5.03 2.68
N VAL A 105 -5.41 4.01 2.49
CA VAL A 105 -6.86 4.10 2.61
C VAL A 105 -7.41 3.15 3.67
N ARG A 106 -8.52 3.49 4.29
CA ARG A 106 -9.16 2.67 5.33
C ARG A 106 -10.33 1.85 4.81
N SER A 107 -10.97 2.33 3.75
CA SER A 107 -12.19 1.71 3.24
C SER A 107 -12.00 1.35 1.77
N VAL A 108 -12.21 0.07 1.48
CA VAL A 108 -12.16 -0.47 0.12
C VAL A 108 -13.38 -1.34 -0.13
N ARG A 109 -13.75 -1.50 -1.39
CA ARG A 109 -14.77 -2.42 -1.88
C ARG A 109 -14.17 -3.26 -3.00
N ARG A 110 -14.41 -4.56 -2.94
CA ARG A 110 -14.05 -5.46 -4.02
C ARG A 110 -15.06 -5.31 -5.15
N ILE A 111 -14.56 -5.40 -6.37
CA ILE A 111 -15.37 -5.43 -7.59
C ILE A 111 -15.67 -6.89 -7.98
N PRO A 112 -16.56 -7.17 -8.96
CA PRO A 112 -16.80 -8.50 -9.47
C PRO A 112 -15.52 -9.22 -9.87
N VAL A 113 -15.51 -10.55 -9.80
CA VAL A 113 -14.28 -11.35 -9.99
C VAL A 113 -13.71 -11.18 -11.39
N GLU A 114 -14.58 -11.00 -12.37
CA GLU A 114 -14.25 -10.86 -13.79
C GLU A 114 -13.42 -9.60 -14.06
N ASP A 115 -13.66 -8.53 -13.29
CA ASP A 115 -13.04 -7.22 -13.49
C ASP A 115 -11.80 -6.97 -12.62
N ARG A 116 -11.49 -7.90 -11.69
CA ARG A 116 -10.41 -7.70 -10.71
C ARG A 116 -9.02 -7.75 -11.32
N TRP A 117 -8.86 -8.47 -12.39
CA TRP A 117 -7.57 -8.82 -12.94
C TRP A 117 -7.50 -8.40 -14.41
N SER A 118 -6.57 -7.54 -14.74
CA SER A 118 -6.25 -7.17 -16.11
C SER A 118 -4.78 -6.79 -16.21
N GLU A 119 -4.21 -6.94 -17.39
CA GLU A 119 -2.85 -6.49 -17.68
C GLU A 119 -2.67 -4.98 -17.43
N ASP A 120 -3.73 -4.19 -17.66
CA ASP A 120 -3.71 -2.75 -17.39
C ASP A 120 -3.45 -2.41 -15.92
N CYS A 121 -3.71 -3.33 -14.99
CA CYS A 121 -3.38 -3.15 -13.59
C CYS A 121 -1.87 -2.90 -13.38
N LEU A 122 -1.00 -3.48 -14.19
CA LEU A 122 0.45 -3.25 -14.14
C LEU A 122 0.79 -1.79 -14.48
N LYS A 123 0.16 -1.25 -15.51
CA LYS A 123 0.37 0.13 -15.97
C LYS A 123 -0.05 1.18 -14.93
N TRP A 124 -0.91 0.80 -13.99
CA TRP A 124 -1.38 1.69 -12.91
C TRP A 124 -0.42 1.74 -11.71
N VAL A 125 0.56 0.84 -11.64
CA VAL A 125 1.55 0.83 -10.55
C VAL A 125 2.87 1.39 -11.10
N LYS A 126 3.06 2.70 -10.99
CA LYS A 126 4.24 3.39 -11.50
C LYS A 126 5.27 3.73 -10.42
N ARG A 127 4.93 3.56 -9.16
CA ARG A 127 5.77 3.94 -8.02
C ARG A 127 6.20 2.73 -7.19
N ALA A 128 7.31 2.90 -6.51
CA ALA A 128 7.86 1.91 -5.58
C ALA A 128 7.51 2.25 -4.11
N PRO A 129 7.67 1.32 -3.14
CA PRO A 129 7.38 1.54 -1.73
C PRO A 129 8.14 2.72 -1.10
N TRP A 130 9.34 2.99 -1.58
CA TRP A 130 10.19 4.10 -1.12
C TRP A 130 9.90 5.42 -1.81
N ASN A 131 9.19 5.42 -2.95
CA ASN A 131 8.85 6.60 -3.73
C ASN A 131 7.33 6.63 -4.01
N ARG A 132 6.51 6.81 -2.98
CA ARG A 132 5.05 6.68 -3.05
C ARG A 132 4.34 7.90 -3.61
N TYR A 133 4.96 9.08 -3.58
CA TYR A 133 4.32 10.34 -3.97
C TYR A 133 5.12 11.04 -5.05
N LYS A 134 4.41 11.74 -5.95
CA LYS A 134 5.03 12.62 -6.93
C LYS A 134 5.76 13.76 -6.18
N GLY A 135 7.05 13.93 -6.42
CA GLY A 135 7.89 14.90 -5.72
C GLY A 135 8.86 14.31 -4.69
N CYS A 136 8.74 13.03 -4.32
CA CYS A 136 9.77 12.29 -3.59
C CYS A 136 10.60 11.48 -4.59
N GLU A 137 11.29 12.14 -5.49
CA GLU A 137 12.21 11.48 -6.40
C GLU A 137 13.54 11.27 -5.67
N PHE A 138 13.71 10.09 -5.08
CA PHE A 138 15.04 9.58 -4.80
C PHE A 138 15.55 9.03 -6.13
N ALA A 139 16.63 9.63 -6.64
CA ALA A 139 17.33 9.10 -7.78
C ALA A 139 17.70 7.64 -7.54
N ASP A 140 17.65 6.83 -8.59
CA ASP A 140 17.81 5.40 -8.63
C ASP A 140 18.76 4.83 -7.56
N GLY A 141 18.21 4.22 -6.51
CA GLY A 141 18.90 3.30 -5.62
C GLY A 141 19.85 3.88 -4.57
N GLU A 142 20.13 5.18 -4.57
CA GLU A 142 20.96 5.80 -3.52
C GLU A 142 20.06 6.53 -2.50
N MET A 143 20.02 6.00 -1.28
CA MET A 143 19.62 6.82 -0.13
C MET A 143 20.67 7.93 -0.01
N PRO A 144 20.27 9.22 -0.02
CA PRO A 144 21.23 10.29 0.22
C PRO A 144 21.86 10.08 1.59
N GLU A 145 23.18 9.92 1.64
CA GLU A 145 23.95 9.91 2.87
C GLU A 145 23.67 11.24 3.59
N GLY A 146 23.08 11.16 4.79
CA GLY A 146 22.91 12.33 5.66
C GLY A 146 21.50 12.84 5.89
N VAL A 147 20.46 12.23 5.32
CA VAL A 147 19.08 12.52 5.75
C VAL A 147 18.75 11.68 6.97
N VAL A 148 19.23 12.15 8.13
CA VAL A 148 18.66 11.72 9.42
C VAL A 148 17.23 12.23 9.44
N PRO A 149 16.20 11.38 9.65
CA PRO A 149 14.84 11.87 9.84
C PRO A 149 14.87 12.79 11.06
N GLU A 150 14.64 14.09 10.87
CA GLU A 150 14.41 14.98 12.01
C GLU A 150 13.30 14.37 12.85
N GLU A 151 13.60 14.13 14.12
CA GLU A 151 12.62 13.64 15.09
C GLU A 151 11.44 14.59 15.08
N VAL A 152 10.30 14.07 14.63
CA VAL A 152 9.03 14.80 14.62
C VAL A 152 8.70 15.08 16.09
N LYS A 153 8.92 16.32 16.53
CA LYS A 153 8.47 16.78 17.84
C LYS A 153 6.98 16.51 17.95
N GLU A 154 6.61 15.65 18.88
CA GLU A 154 5.22 15.34 19.19
C GLU A 154 4.55 16.58 19.78
N SER A 155 3.82 17.30 18.95
CA SER A 155 2.81 18.22 19.46
C SER A 155 1.55 17.41 19.81
N SER A 156 1.24 17.36 21.08
CA SER A 156 -0.02 16.84 21.61
C SER A 156 -1.20 17.66 21.07
N GLY A 157 -1.89 17.12 20.09
CA GLY A 157 -3.08 17.73 19.51
C GLY A 157 -3.58 16.89 18.36
N GLY A 158 -4.77 16.26 18.54
CA GLY A 158 -5.41 15.42 17.51
C GLY A 158 -5.70 16.22 16.25
N GLY A 159 -5.03 15.90 15.17
CA GLY A 159 -5.25 16.51 13.86
C GLY A 159 -4.33 15.90 12.80
N ASN A 160 -4.85 15.73 11.62
CA ASN A 160 -4.21 15.22 10.42
C ASN A 160 -2.76 15.70 10.25
N ARG A 161 -1.81 14.78 10.22
CA ARG A 161 -0.41 15.10 9.89
C ARG A 161 -0.27 15.29 8.38
N VAL A 162 -0.06 16.52 7.97
CA VAL A 162 0.48 16.90 6.66
C VAL A 162 1.99 17.01 6.84
N ILE A 163 2.76 16.18 6.12
CA ILE A 163 4.22 16.34 6.08
C ILE A 163 4.51 17.41 5.05
N VAL A 164 4.88 18.59 5.50
CA VAL A 164 5.44 19.66 4.67
C VAL A 164 6.95 19.49 4.70
N ILE A 165 7.56 19.20 3.56
CA ILE A 165 9.02 19.19 3.41
C ILE A 165 9.40 20.57 2.91
N GLU A 166 9.95 21.41 3.79
CA GLU A 166 10.60 22.65 3.37
C GLU A 166 12.02 22.33 2.88
N THR A 167 12.25 22.55 1.60
CA THR A 167 13.60 22.56 1.02
C THR A 167 14.23 23.92 1.31
N LYS A 168 15.21 23.99 2.21
CA LYS A 168 16.09 25.15 2.32
C LYS A 168 16.98 25.22 1.08
N LYS A 169 16.98 26.40 0.46
CA LYS A 169 17.95 26.82 -0.57
C LYS A 169 19.34 26.98 0.02
#